data_edd029b54e945cc473f8b7f98d4b07f3
#
_entry.id   edd029b54e945cc473f8b7f98d4b07f3
#
_cell.length_a   1.000
_cell.length_b   1.000
_cell.length_c   1.000
_cell.angle_alpha   90.00
_cell.angle_beta   90.00
_cell.angle_gamma   90.00
#
_symmetry.space_group_name_H-M   'P 1'
#
loop_
_entity.id
_entity.type
_entity.pdbx_description
1 polymer ?
#
loop_
_entity_poly.entity_id
_entity_poly.type
_entity_poly.pdbx_seq_one_letter_code
_entity_poly.pdbx_strand_id
1 'polypeptide(L)'
;MTNYLERLTLNKILWIGLFFRVLASVFSEGYAFTDDHFEVVEIAQLFVDKVPNPFPELAKGEVYLSSLIYPGIHYLIFIACDALHISNPESQMLLTRLLHALFSMLGIYYGYKLTERLSNRPNDAKIVGLLLAIFWVFPFMSVRNLREFACIPPLLIGTYLATEKNLTFKHIIWAAFWFSIAFILRYQAIFIPFVFGLTWLLSKQNWTKAIVFGLTIGLVFMLIQGVFDYFYWGSPIASLKAYTDYNSNPANIAAYPNGPWHRYIGTVAGLFLGFPVLIFAAGYFKTFSQKGHRQTLFLASLLFFVFHSYYANKQERFILPFVPYFIILGIIGFRDIYEQYQHKKWLKNFTSFSIIWFLVLNTAFLMVLSVTYTKRSRVESMNYLREKGDLRNLVIQNYESPQPEAPFYLNKRYDFYTIDTPQKMLELPSLLQKNTKRQPNYVILVGNTDLEKRRIEMQKVFPSMKHEIDIEPSFVDNLAYVINPTHNHNETFYIYKIE
;
A
#
# COMPACT_ATOMS: atom_id res chain seq x y z
N MET A 1 14.90 1.36 31.11
CA MET A 1 14.56 1.90 29.79
C MET A 1 15.38 3.13 29.40
N THR A 2 15.62 4.08 30.29
CA THR A 2 16.45 5.28 30.06
C THR A 2 17.86 4.97 29.54
N ASN A 3 18.60 4.08 30.17
CA ASN A 3 20.00 3.73 29.78
C ASN A 3 20.10 3.12 28.35
N TYR A 4 19.06 2.44 27.85
CA TYR A 4 19.05 1.90 26.47
C TYR A 4 18.76 2.98 25.44
N LEU A 5 17.83 3.90 25.73
CA LEU A 5 17.52 5.00 24.82
C LEU A 5 18.70 5.97 24.67
N GLU A 6 19.50 6.18 25.73
CA GLU A 6 20.70 7.00 25.66
C GLU A 6 21.73 6.47 24.67
N ARG A 7 21.91 5.15 24.62
CA ARG A 7 22.84 4.46 23.70
C ARG A 7 22.32 4.32 22.28
N LEU A 8 21.03 4.61 22.05
CA LEU A 8 20.41 4.52 20.74
C LEU A 8 20.72 5.78 19.93
N THR A 9 21.33 5.61 18.77
CA THR A 9 21.61 6.69 17.80
C THR A 9 20.73 6.54 16.57
N LEU A 10 20.57 7.61 15.79
CA LEU A 10 19.85 7.55 14.51
C LEU A 10 20.40 6.45 13.60
N ASN A 11 21.73 6.30 13.51
CA ASN A 11 22.33 5.26 12.67
C ASN A 11 21.93 3.85 13.12
N LYS A 12 21.90 3.59 14.43
CA LYS A 12 21.42 2.29 14.95
C LYS A 12 19.95 2.05 14.62
N ILE A 13 19.11 3.07 14.74
CA ILE A 13 17.69 2.99 14.38
C ILE A 13 17.54 2.68 12.88
N LEU A 14 18.31 3.33 12.03
CA LEU A 14 18.31 3.07 10.59
C LEU A 14 18.76 1.64 10.28
N TRP A 15 19.80 1.13 10.91
CA TRP A 15 20.22 -0.26 10.72
C TRP A 15 19.18 -1.28 11.18
N ILE A 16 18.52 -1.04 12.32
CA ILE A 16 17.39 -1.87 12.78
C ILE A 16 16.26 -1.83 11.74
N GLY A 17 15.89 -0.64 11.28
CA GLY A 17 14.85 -0.46 10.26
C GLY A 17 15.19 -1.14 8.93
N LEU A 18 16.45 -1.05 8.49
CA LEU A 18 16.94 -1.70 7.29
C LEU A 18 16.90 -3.22 7.43
N PHE A 19 17.35 -3.77 8.56
CA PHE A 19 17.31 -5.20 8.82
C PHE A 19 15.91 -5.80 8.60
N PHE A 20 14.87 -5.24 9.26
CA PHE A 20 13.52 -5.77 9.12
C PHE A 20 12.94 -5.56 7.71
N ARG A 21 13.32 -4.50 7.01
CA ARG A 21 12.89 -4.25 5.64
C ARG A 21 13.56 -5.18 4.63
N VAL A 22 14.85 -5.45 4.80
CA VAL A 22 15.55 -6.45 3.99
C VAL A 22 14.98 -7.84 4.27
N LEU A 23 14.74 -8.18 5.54
CA LEU A 23 14.08 -9.44 5.91
C LEU A 23 12.71 -9.56 5.21
N ALA A 24 11.89 -8.51 5.28
CA ALA A 24 10.61 -8.50 4.60
C ALA A 24 10.74 -8.54 3.07
N SER A 25 11.75 -7.89 2.49
CA SER A 25 11.98 -7.95 1.03
C SER A 25 12.28 -9.37 0.54
N VAL A 26 13.02 -10.14 1.32
CA VAL A 26 13.42 -11.51 0.97
C VAL A 26 12.30 -12.52 1.22
N PHE A 27 11.63 -12.44 2.36
CA PHE A 27 10.74 -13.50 2.84
C PHE A 27 9.25 -13.14 2.81
N SER A 28 8.90 -11.84 2.80
CA SER A 28 7.49 -11.44 2.74
C SER A 28 7.06 -11.26 1.28
N GLU A 29 6.79 -12.38 0.62
CA GLU A 29 6.43 -12.48 -0.79
C GLU A 29 4.94 -12.23 -1.06
N GLY A 30 4.57 -12.22 -2.35
CA GLY A 30 3.22 -11.96 -2.81
C GLY A 30 2.80 -10.48 -2.71
N TYR A 31 1.50 -10.23 -2.65
CA TYR A 31 0.92 -8.88 -2.58
C TYR A 31 -0.10 -8.78 -1.45
N ALA A 32 -0.29 -7.58 -0.91
CA ALA A 32 -1.20 -7.37 0.22
C ALA A 32 -2.65 -7.13 -0.24
N PHE A 33 -2.82 -6.29 -1.26
CA PHE A 33 -4.12 -5.91 -1.82
C PHE A 33 -4.12 -6.15 -3.33
N THR A 34 -5.30 -6.42 -3.89
CA THR A 34 -5.46 -6.64 -5.33
C THR A 34 -4.91 -5.47 -6.15
N ASP A 35 -5.26 -4.23 -5.76
CA ASP A 35 -4.85 -3.04 -6.49
C ASP A 35 -3.32 -2.81 -6.49
N ASP A 36 -2.58 -3.22 -5.45
CA ASP A 36 -1.12 -3.03 -5.39
C ASP A 36 -0.37 -3.93 -6.38
N HIS A 37 -0.99 -5.01 -6.80
CA HIS A 37 -0.46 -5.88 -7.85
C HIS A 37 -1.03 -5.51 -9.23
N PHE A 38 -2.35 -5.55 -9.39
CA PHE A 38 -2.98 -5.43 -10.71
C PHE A 38 -2.93 -4.02 -11.29
N GLU A 39 -3.07 -2.99 -10.45
CA GLU A 39 -2.97 -1.60 -10.90
C GLU A 39 -1.53 -1.07 -11.01
N VAL A 40 -0.54 -1.85 -10.60
CA VAL A 40 0.86 -1.40 -10.60
C VAL A 40 1.74 -2.36 -11.37
N VAL A 41 1.86 -3.62 -10.93
CA VAL A 41 2.80 -4.61 -11.49
C VAL A 41 2.32 -5.09 -12.85
N GLU A 42 1.05 -5.51 -12.95
CA GLU A 42 0.50 -6.00 -14.23
C GLU A 42 0.45 -4.90 -15.29
N ILE A 43 0.09 -3.67 -14.93
CA ILE A 43 0.12 -2.53 -15.85
C ILE A 43 1.56 -2.25 -16.31
N ALA A 44 2.52 -2.26 -15.41
CA ALA A 44 3.93 -2.08 -15.78
C ALA A 44 4.41 -3.16 -16.75
N GLN A 45 4.02 -4.42 -16.53
CA GLN A 45 4.35 -5.52 -17.43
C GLN A 45 3.68 -5.37 -18.80
N LEU A 46 2.42 -4.92 -18.85
CA LEU A 46 1.74 -4.65 -20.13
C LEU A 46 2.47 -3.57 -20.95
N PHE A 47 3.09 -2.59 -20.30
CA PHE A 47 3.95 -1.61 -20.98
C PHE A 47 5.26 -2.23 -21.49
N VAL A 48 5.89 -3.13 -20.72
CA VAL A 48 7.08 -3.90 -21.16
C VAL A 48 6.75 -4.72 -22.40
N ASP A 49 5.62 -5.41 -22.38
CA ASP A 49 5.12 -6.27 -23.47
C ASP A 49 4.63 -5.47 -24.70
N LYS A 50 4.67 -4.13 -24.65
CA LYS A 50 4.22 -3.23 -25.71
C LYS A 50 2.79 -3.52 -26.18
N VAL A 51 1.91 -3.81 -25.24
CA VAL A 51 0.50 -4.07 -25.54
C VAL A 51 -0.14 -2.78 -26.06
N PRO A 52 -0.77 -2.80 -27.25
CA PRO A 52 -1.31 -1.57 -27.88
C PRO A 52 -2.37 -0.87 -27.06
N ASN A 53 -3.16 -1.62 -26.30
CA ASN A 53 -4.13 -1.11 -25.34
C ASN A 53 -4.01 -1.89 -24.02
N PRO A 54 -3.24 -1.37 -23.04
CA PRO A 54 -3.09 -2.04 -21.74
C PRO A 54 -4.37 -2.01 -20.89
N PHE A 55 -5.41 -1.31 -21.34
CA PHE A 55 -6.70 -1.20 -20.65
C PHE A 55 -7.86 -1.66 -21.54
N PRO A 56 -7.89 -2.94 -21.97
CA PRO A 56 -8.90 -3.43 -22.90
C PRO A 56 -10.33 -3.33 -22.34
N GLU A 57 -10.48 -3.28 -21.02
CA GLU A 57 -11.76 -3.21 -20.31
C GLU A 57 -12.33 -1.78 -20.26
N LEU A 58 -11.49 -0.77 -20.52
CA LEU A 58 -11.95 0.60 -20.60
C LEU A 58 -12.64 0.83 -21.95
N ALA A 59 -13.81 1.43 -21.91
CA ALA A 59 -14.50 1.88 -23.12
C ALA A 59 -13.62 2.88 -23.88
N LYS A 60 -13.79 2.99 -25.21
CA LYS A 60 -13.04 3.97 -25.99
C LYS A 60 -13.27 5.38 -25.46
N GLY A 61 -12.18 6.06 -25.10
CA GLY A 61 -12.19 7.43 -24.56
C GLY A 61 -12.27 7.51 -23.03
N GLU A 62 -12.37 6.40 -22.33
CA GLU A 62 -12.25 6.39 -20.87
C GLU A 62 -10.78 6.48 -20.46
N VAL A 63 -10.53 7.24 -19.40
CA VAL A 63 -9.23 7.47 -18.82
C VAL A 63 -9.08 6.58 -17.59
N TYR A 64 -7.89 6.00 -17.42
CA TYR A 64 -7.59 5.21 -16.22
C TYR A 64 -7.68 6.08 -14.95
N LEU A 65 -8.32 5.53 -13.89
CA LEU A 65 -8.73 6.27 -12.70
C LEU A 65 -7.58 6.63 -11.74
N SER A 66 -6.36 6.27 -12.06
CA SER A 66 -5.20 6.50 -11.20
C SER A 66 -4.02 7.05 -12.00
N SER A 67 -3.09 7.69 -11.30
CA SER A 67 -1.82 8.11 -11.92
C SER A 67 -1.04 6.91 -12.45
N LEU A 68 -0.62 6.98 -13.71
CA LEU A 68 0.24 5.98 -14.34
C LEU A 68 1.74 6.21 -14.04
N ILE A 69 2.09 7.25 -13.30
CA ILE A 69 3.49 7.53 -12.91
C ILE A 69 4.04 6.42 -12.02
N TYR A 70 3.23 5.89 -11.09
CA TYR A 70 3.70 4.82 -10.20
C TYR A 70 3.89 3.47 -10.94
N PRO A 71 2.97 2.98 -11.76
CA PRO A 71 3.24 1.88 -12.69
C PRO A 71 4.41 2.17 -13.63
N GLY A 72 4.58 3.42 -14.09
CA GLY A 72 5.71 3.84 -14.91
C GLY A 72 7.07 3.67 -14.22
N ILE A 73 7.16 3.89 -12.90
CA ILE A 73 8.36 3.60 -12.12
C ILE A 73 8.66 2.09 -12.14
N HIS A 74 7.65 1.23 -11.98
CA HIS A 74 7.81 -0.22 -12.06
C HIS A 74 8.20 -0.68 -13.46
N TYR A 75 7.62 -0.09 -14.50
CA TYR A 75 8.06 -0.30 -15.88
C TYR A 75 9.56 -0.03 -16.06
N LEU A 76 10.07 1.09 -15.52
CA LEU A 76 11.50 1.40 -15.58
C LEU A 76 12.35 0.38 -14.82
N ILE A 77 11.87 -0.12 -13.69
CA ILE A 77 12.53 -1.20 -12.93
C ILE A 77 12.59 -2.47 -13.78
N PHE A 78 11.49 -2.87 -14.41
CA PHE A 78 11.45 -4.09 -15.23
C PHE A 78 12.32 -3.98 -16.49
N ILE A 79 12.31 -2.82 -17.17
CA ILE A 79 13.25 -2.58 -18.29
C ILE A 79 14.71 -2.65 -17.82
N ALA A 80 15.03 -2.13 -16.63
CA ALA A 80 16.37 -2.26 -16.07
C ALA A 80 16.70 -3.73 -15.73
N CYS A 81 15.75 -4.51 -15.23
CA CYS A 81 15.90 -5.94 -15.02
C CYS A 81 16.19 -6.67 -16.33
N ASP A 82 15.43 -6.38 -17.39
CA ASP A 82 15.63 -6.97 -18.71
C ASP A 82 17.02 -6.64 -19.28
N ALA A 83 17.47 -5.39 -19.13
CA ALA A 83 18.81 -4.96 -19.55
C ALA A 83 19.94 -5.68 -18.76
N LEU A 84 19.67 -6.10 -17.54
CA LEU A 84 20.57 -6.87 -16.67
C LEU A 84 20.38 -8.39 -16.80
N HIS A 85 19.56 -8.84 -17.75
CA HIS A 85 19.20 -10.26 -17.97
C HIS A 85 18.52 -10.93 -16.75
N ILE A 86 17.81 -10.14 -15.91
CA ILE A 86 17.01 -10.64 -14.80
C ILE A 86 15.59 -10.88 -15.31
N SER A 87 15.35 -12.04 -15.91
CA SER A 87 14.07 -12.39 -16.54
C SER A 87 13.10 -13.15 -15.63
N ASN A 88 13.56 -13.64 -14.47
CA ASN A 88 12.69 -14.34 -13.53
C ASN A 88 11.82 -13.36 -12.76
N PRO A 89 10.46 -13.47 -12.81
CA PRO A 89 9.54 -12.55 -12.14
C PRO A 89 9.76 -12.44 -10.63
N GLU A 90 10.13 -13.52 -9.94
CA GLU A 90 10.43 -13.49 -8.50
C GLU A 90 11.66 -12.64 -8.20
N SER A 91 12.71 -12.74 -9.03
CA SER A 91 13.91 -11.91 -8.92
C SER A 91 13.62 -10.45 -9.23
N GLN A 92 12.78 -10.16 -10.23
CA GLN A 92 12.29 -8.79 -10.52
C GLN A 92 11.50 -8.22 -9.33
N MET A 93 10.62 -9.03 -8.73
CA MET A 93 9.87 -8.61 -7.54
C MET A 93 10.75 -8.48 -6.29
N LEU A 94 11.77 -9.30 -6.12
CA LEU A 94 12.75 -9.14 -5.03
C LEU A 94 13.48 -7.79 -5.17
N LEU A 95 13.97 -7.44 -6.36
CA LEU A 95 14.60 -6.15 -6.60
C LEU A 95 13.63 -5.00 -6.35
N THR A 96 12.40 -5.12 -6.82
CA THR A 96 11.34 -4.13 -6.60
C THR A 96 11.08 -3.93 -5.11
N ARG A 97 10.92 -5.01 -4.34
CA ARG A 97 10.75 -4.97 -2.88
C ARG A 97 11.93 -4.31 -2.16
N LEU A 98 13.16 -4.61 -2.58
CA LEU A 98 14.37 -3.98 -2.03
C LEU A 98 14.40 -2.48 -2.29
N LEU A 99 14.06 -2.01 -3.49
CA LEU A 99 14.00 -0.59 -3.83
C LEU A 99 12.93 0.15 -3.01
N HIS A 100 11.75 -0.45 -2.83
CA HIS A 100 10.69 0.09 -1.97
C HIS A 100 11.15 0.14 -0.50
N ALA A 101 11.78 -0.92 -0.01
CA ALA A 101 12.36 -0.99 1.33
C ALA A 101 13.35 0.16 1.57
N LEU A 102 14.30 0.37 0.64
CA LEU A 102 15.29 1.44 0.72
C LEU A 102 14.63 2.83 0.66
N PHE A 103 13.67 3.03 -0.24
CA PHE A 103 12.93 4.29 -0.32
C PHE A 103 12.17 4.59 0.99
N SER A 104 11.59 3.57 1.62
CA SER A 104 10.86 3.72 2.88
C SER A 104 11.76 4.11 4.06
N MET A 105 13.08 3.89 3.98
CA MET A 105 14.04 4.34 5.00
C MET A 105 14.05 5.86 5.18
N LEU A 106 13.73 6.60 4.10
CA LEU A 106 13.54 8.06 4.17
C LEU A 106 12.42 8.43 5.15
N GLY A 107 11.36 7.60 5.25
CA GLY A 107 10.29 7.80 6.22
C GLY A 107 10.79 7.72 7.68
N ILE A 108 11.68 6.79 8.00
CA ILE A 108 12.31 6.70 9.33
C ILE A 108 13.19 7.92 9.58
N TYR A 109 14.06 8.25 8.63
CA TYR A 109 15.01 9.36 8.77
C TYR A 109 14.28 10.69 8.98
N TYR A 110 13.34 11.02 8.09
CA TYR A 110 12.63 12.29 8.17
C TYR A 110 11.59 12.34 9.29
N GLY A 111 10.98 11.22 9.67
CA GLY A 111 10.14 11.13 10.85
C GLY A 111 10.93 11.39 12.15
N TYR A 112 12.14 10.83 12.25
CA TYR A 112 13.07 11.14 13.34
C TYR A 112 13.43 12.62 13.36
N LYS A 113 13.89 13.18 12.22
CA LYS A 113 14.31 14.57 12.10
C LYS A 113 13.17 15.57 12.33
N LEU A 114 11.97 15.25 11.87
CA LEU A 114 10.78 16.05 12.13
C LEU A 114 10.45 16.06 13.63
N THR A 115 10.53 14.93 14.30
CA THR A 115 10.31 14.84 15.75
C THR A 115 11.38 15.61 16.52
N GLU A 116 12.65 15.50 16.13
CA GLU A 116 13.77 16.26 16.73
C GLU A 116 13.53 17.78 16.61
N ARG A 117 12.94 18.24 15.50
CA ARG A 117 12.60 19.65 15.28
C ARG A 117 11.39 20.10 16.10
N LEU A 118 10.38 19.25 16.21
CA LEU A 118 9.13 19.58 16.89
C LEU A 118 9.18 19.38 18.42
N SER A 119 10.13 18.58 18.91
CA SER A 119 10.29 18.31 20.34
C SER A 119 11.59 18.89 20.87
N ASN A 120 11.54 19.41 22.11
CA ASN A 120 12.74 19.84 22.82
C ASN A 120 13.47 18.68 23.55
N ARG A 121 12.96 17.44 23.40
CA ARG A 121 13.47 16.24 24.09
C ARG A 121 14.10 15.28 23.08
N PRO A 122 15.42 15.06 23.13
CA PRO A 122 16.11 14.16 22.19
C PRO A 122 15.58 12.73 22.16
N ASN A 123 15.06 12.25 23.30
CA ASN A 123 14.54 10.89 23.40
C ASN A 123 13.20 10.70 22.64
N ASP A 124 12.42 11.75 22.39
CA ASP A 124 11.20 11.66 21.61
C ASP A 124 11.50 11.27 20.16
N ALA A 125 12.53 11.86 19.56
CA ALA A 125 12.98 11.50 18.21
C ALA A 125 13.49 10.05 18.14
N LYS A 126 14.17 9.57 19.17
CA LYS A 126 14.64 8.17 19.23
C LYS A 126 13.47 7.18 19.34
N ILE A 127 12.45 7.50 20.14
CA ILE A 127 11.26 6.67 20.31
C ILE A 127 10.47 6.63 18.98
N VAL A 128 10.21 7.79 18.38
CA VAL A 128 9.50 7.86 17.09
C VAL A 128 10.26 7.15 16.00
N GLY A 129 11.57 7.41 15.86
CA GLY A 129 12.40 6.74 14.87
C GLY A 129 12.41 5.22 15.04
N LEU A 130 12.49 4.73 16.29
CA LEU A 130 12.41 3.30 16.56
C LEU A 130 11.03 2.73 16.21
N LEU A 131 9.95 3.42 16.57
CA LEU A 131 8.58 3.00 16.17
C LEU A 131 8.45 2.94 14.65
N LEU A 132 8.89 3.96 13.90
CA LEU A 132 8.86 3.94 12.44
C LEU A 132 9.75 2.83 11.83
N ALA A 133 10.77 2.39 12.58
CA ALA A 133 11.64 1.29 12.17
C ALA A 133 10.99 -0.09 12.37
N ILE A 134 10.37 -0.34 13.54
CA ILE A 134 9.93 -1.67 13.97
C ILE A 134 8.42 -1.81 14.23
N PHE A 135 7.61 -0.77 14.02
CA PHE A 135 6.16 -0.92 14.10
C PHE A 135 5.71 -1.93 13.04
N TRP A 136 5.11 -3.03 13.47
CA TRP A 136 4.89 -4.23 12.66
C TRP A 136 4.36 -3.98 11.24
N VAL A 137 3.49 -2.99 11.07
CA VAL A 137 2.88 -2.64 9.79
C VAL A 137 3.88 -2.02 8.81
N PHE A 138 4.89 -1.27 9.30
CA PHE A 138 5.79 -0.54 8.40
C PHE A 138 6.76 -1.43 7.64
N PRO A 139 7.52 -2.37 8.25
CA PRO A 139 8.35 -3.30 7.48
C PRO A 139 7.54 -4.12 6.48
N PHE A 140 6.37 -4.63 6.88
CA PHE A 140 5.48 -5.40 6.03
C PHE A 140 4.97 -4.59 4.82
N MET A 141 4.44 -3.37 5.05
CA MET A 141 3.92 -2.52 3.99
C MET A 141 5.00 -1.88 3.14
N SER A 142 6.22 -1.70 3.67
CA SER A 142 7.33 -1.04 2.96
C SER A 142 7.83 -1.80 1.74
N VAL A 143 7.51 -3.09 1.63
CA VAL A 143 7.91 -3.95 0.51
C VAL A 143 6.75 -4.24 -0.45
N ARG A 144 5.60 -3.61 -0.25
CA ARG A 144 4.42 -3.72 -1.11
C ARG A 144 4.37 -2.57 -2.13
N ASN A 145 3.82 -2.84 -3.30
CA ASN A 145 3.68 -1.84 -4.38
C ASN A 145 2.49 -0.91 -4.11
N LEU A 146 2.41 -0.41 -2.87
CA LEU A 146 1.25 0.28 -2.34
C LEU A 146 1.44 1.79 -2.40
N ARG A 147 0.61 2.49 -3.19
CA ARG A 147 0.66 3.95 -3.37
C ARG A 147 0.51 4.68 -2.03
N GLU A 148 -0.36 4.19 -1.14
CA GLU A 148 -0.61 4.73 0.18
C GLU A 148 0.63 4.68 1.08
N PHE A 149 1.49 3.70 0.90
CA PHE A 149 2.74 3.62 1.64
C PHE A 149 3.86 4.39 0.94
N ALA A 150 3.93 4.32 -0.38
CA ALA A 150 4.93 5.01 -1.19
C ALA A 150 4.86 6.54 -1.06
N CYS A 151 3.68 7.12 -0.76
CA CYS A 151 3.55 8.57 -0.55
C CYS A 151 4.02 9.04 0.84
N ILE A 152 4.28 8.14 1.83
CA ILE A 152 4.70 8.52 3.19
C ILE A 152 6.06 9.21 3.22
N PRO A 153 7.14 8.68 2.62
CA PRO A 153 8.42 9.36 2.62
C PRO A 153 8.38 10.78 2.05
N PRO A 154 7.81 11.04 0.87
CA PRO A 154 7.73 12.40 0.35
C PRO A 154 6.83 13.31 1.20
N LEU A 155 5.76 12.82 1.82
CA LEU A 155 4.97 13.58 2.78
C LEU A 155 5.82 14.03 3.99
N LEU A 156 6.60 13.14 4.57
CA LEU A 156 7.45 13.46 5.72
C LEU A 156 8.60 14.41 5.35
N ILE A 157 9.20 14.26 4.16
CA ILE A 157 10.22 15.18 3.66
C ILE A 157 9.62 16.58 3.47
N GLY A 158 8.48 16.66 2.77
CA GLY A 158 7.77 17.94 2.55
C GLY A 158 7.41 18.61 3.88
N THR A 159 6.88 17.84 4.83
CA THR A 159 6.55 18.35 6.17
C THR A 159 7.79 18.82 6.93
N TYR A 160 8.88 18.06 6.88
CA TYR A 160 10.14 18.46 7.51
C TYR A 160 10.60 19.80 6.97
N LEU A 161 10.63 20.00 5.65
CA LEU A 161 11.02 21.24 5.02
C LEU A 161 10.06 22.41 5.32
N ALA A 162 8.75 22.15 5.33
CA ALA A 162 7.72 23.13 5.63
C ALA A 162 7.70 23.60 7.11
N THR A 163 8.30 22.83 8.01
CA THR A 163 8.42 23.17 9.43
C THR A 163 9.77 23.77 9.81
N GLU A 164 10.55 24.27 8.82
CA GLU A 164 11.83 24.91 9.10
C GLU A 164 11.64 26.22 9.88
N LYS A 165 12.46 26.43 10.93
CA LYS A 165 12.36 27.62 11.80
C LYS A 165 12.61 28.90 11.02
N ASN A 166 13.67 28.90 10.18
CA ASN A 166 14.02 29.99 9.28
C ASN A 166 13.52 29.67 7.87
N LEU A 167 12.19 29.71 7.68
CA LEU A 167 11.51 29.32 6.46
C LEU A 167 11.86 30.29 5.31
N THR A 168 12.65 29.83 4.35
CA THR A 168 13.02 30.56 3.13
C THR A 168 12.23 30.06 1.92
N PHE A 169 12.23 30.79 0.80
CA PHE A 169 11.62 30.34 -0.44
C PHE A 169 12.21 29.02 -0.95
N LYS A 170 13.50 28.76 -0.74
CA LYS A 170 14.13 27.48 -1.05
C LYS A 170 13.45 26.32 -0.31
N HIS A 171 13.20 26.47 0.98
CA HIS A 171 12.49 25.46 1.76
C HIS A 171 11.06 25.25 1.26
N ILE A 172 10.36 26.33 0.88
CA ILE A 172 9.00 26.29 0.34
C ILE A 172 8.96 25.52 -0.98
N ILE A 173 9.85 25.84 -1.91
CA ILE A 173 9.92 25.19 -3.23
C ILE A 173 10.21 23.68 -3.08
N TRP A 174 11.19 23.33 -2.26
CA TRP A 174 11.50 21.92 -2.04
C TRP A 174 10.41 21.17 -1.26
N ALA A 175 9.76 21.82 -0.29
CA ALA A 175 8.59 21.26 0.38
C ALA A 175 7.45 21.00 -0.62
N ALA A 176 7.14 21.97 -1.47
CA ALA A 176 6.14 21.86 -2.52
C ALA A 176 6.47 20.75 -3.52
N PHE A 177 7.73 20.62 -3.92
CA PHE A 177 8.20 19.53 -4.79
C PHE A 177 7.87 18.16 -4.18
N TRP A 178 8.29 17.92 -2.93
CA TRP A 178 8.05 16.62 -2.29
C TRP A 178 6.57 16.35 -2.01
N PHE A 179 5.80 17.36 -1.65
CA PHE A 179 4.35 17.24 -1.53
C PHE A 179 3.67 16.95 -2.88
N SER A 180 4.20 17.50 -3.99
CA SER A 180 3.70 17.17 -5.32
C SER A 180 3.97 15.71 -5.69
N ILE A 181 5.15 15.19 -5.36
CA ILE A 181 5.45 13.76 -5.53
C ILE A 181 4.46 12.90 -4.73
N ALA A 182 4.20 13.25 -3.46
CA ALA A 182 3.20 12.55 -2.67
C ALA A 182 1.80 12.62 -3.28
N PHE A 183 1.40 13.77 -3.79
CA PHE A 183 0.12 14.00 -4.47
C PHE A 183 -0.01 13.18 -5.75
N ILE A 184 1.04 13.11 -6.57
CA ILE A 184 1.07 12.30 -7.80
C ILE A 184 0.95 10.81 -7.48
N LEU A 185 1.61 10.33 -6.42
CA LEU A 185 1.51 8.94 -5.98
C LEU A 185 0.12 8.63 -5.42
N ARG A 186 -0.49 9.58 -4.69
CA ARG A 186 -1.82 9.44 -4.11
C ARG A 186 -2.51 10.81 -4.00
N TYR A 187 -3.56 11.01 -4.76
CA TYR A 187 -4.24 12.32 -4.86
C TYR A 187 -4.76 12.84 -3.51
N GLN A 188 -5.20 11.98 -2.59
CA GLN A 188 -5.64 12.41 -1.26
C GLN A 188 -4.50 12.93 -0.36
N ALA A 189 -3.24 12.67 -0.71
CA ALA A 189 -2.10 13.23 0.03
C ALA A 189 -2.10 14.77 0.03
N ILE A 190 -2.84 15.41 -0.89
CA ILE A 190 -2.98 16.88 -0.99
C ILE A 190 -3.55 17.52 0.28
N PHE A 191 -4.32 16.80 1.10
CA PHE A 191 -4.88 17.36 2.33
C PHE A 191 -3.81 17.82 3.33
N ILE A 192 -2.65 17.19 3.35
CA ILE A 192 -1.55 17.60 4.23
C ILE A 192 -0.95 18.96 3.79
N PRO A 193 -0.42 19.12 2.55
CA PRO A 193 0.10 20.41 2.11
C PRO A 193 -0.97 21.51 2.02
N PHE A 194 -2.23 21.18 1.78
CA PHE A 194 -3.32 22.15 1.75
C PHE A 194 -3.40 22.94 3.06
N VAL A 195 -3.30 22.26 4.21
CA VAL A 195 -3.36 22.95 5.52
C VAL A 195 -2.12 23.81 5.75
N PHE A 196 -0.93 23.38 5.31
CA PHE A 196 0.27 24.23 5.36
C PHE A 196 0.08 25.49 4.51
N GLY A 197 -0.36 25.35 3.26
CA GLY A 197 -0.66 26.47 2.38
C GLY A 197 -1.69 27.43 2.97
N LEU A 198 -2.79 26.90 3.52
CA LEU A 198 -3.83 27.69 4.18
C LEU A 198 -3.30 28.43 5.40
N THR A 199 -2.49 27.78 6.25
CA THR A 199 -1.89 28.41 7.42
C THR A 199 -1.00 29.59 7.03
N TRP A 200 -0.22 29.45 5.97
CA TRP A 200 0.63 30.54 5.47
C TRP A 200 -0.17 31.64 4.77
N LEU A 201 -1.22 31.27 4.03
CA LEU A 201 -2.12 32.23 3.37
C LEU A 201 -2.83 33.14 4.39
N LEU A 202 -3.27 32.55 5.49
CA LEU A 202 -3.93 33.29 6.58
C LEU A 202 -2.95 34.11 7.44
N SER A 203 -1.65 33.87 7.30
CA SER A 203 -0.60 34.64 7.98
C SER A 203 -0.26 35.87 7.19
N LYS A 204 -0.48 37.08 7.78
CA LYS A 204 -0.15 38.36 7.15
C LYS A 204 1.31 38.48 6.67
N GLN A 205 2.23 37.70 7.27
CA GLN A 205 3.68 37.73 6.95
C GLN A 205 4.10 36.70 5.90
N ASN A 206 3.24 35.70 5.58
CA ASN A 206 3.64 34.54 4.79
C ASN A 206 2.75 34.26 3.56
N TRP A 207 1.83 35.15 3.21
CA TRP A 207 0.92 34.93 2.07
C TRP A 207 1.64 34.72 0.73
N THR A 208 2.76 35.43 0.50
CA THR A 208 3.60 35.25 -0.70
C THR A 208 4.21 33.85 -0.74
N LYS A 209 4.59 33.32 0.40
CA LYS A 209 5.09 31.93 0.54
C LYS A 209 3.99 30.93 0.19
N ALA A 210 2.75 31.17 0.62
CA ALA A 210 1.61 30.32 0.26
C ALA A 210 1.34 30.31 -1.24
N ILE A 211 1.43 31.47 -1.92
CA ILE A 211 1.30 31.54 -3.39
C ILE A 211 2.42 30.78 -4.09
N VAL A 212 3.67 31.02 -3.72
CA VAL A 212 4.82 30.29 -4.31
C VAL A 212 4.68 28.78 -4.08
N PHE A 213 4.23 28.38 -2.90
CA PHE A 213 4.00 26.98 -2.57
C PHE A 213 2.93 26.34 -3.47
N GLY A 214 1.76 26.98 -3.60
CA GLY A 214 0.68 26.49 -4.46
C GLY A 214 1.05 26.43 -5.93
N LEU A 215 1.70 27.50 -6.44
CA LEU A 215 2.18 27.55 -7.82
C LEU A 215 3.24 26.46 -8.09
N THR A 216 4.14 26.22 -7.14
CA THR A 216 5.14 25.14 -7.28
C THR A 216 4.49 23.77 -7.28
N ILE A 217 3.49 23.49 -6.40
CA ILE A 217 2.74 22.24 -6.44
C ILE A 217 2.08 22.04 -7.80
N GLY A 218 1.37 23.06 -8.30
CA GLY A 218 0.72 23.01 -9.61
C GLY A 218 1.73 22.78 -10.75
N LEU A 219 2.85 23.53 -10.75
CA LEU A 219 3.88 23.41 -11.78
C LEU A 219 4.52 22.01 -11.80
N VAL A 220 4.92 21.49 -10.63
CA VAL A 220 5.53 20.13 -10.54
C VAL A 220 4.53 19.06 -10.95
N PHE A 221 3.27 19.17 -10.53
CA PHE A 221 2.21 18.27 -10.98
C PHE A 221 2.08 18.31 -12.51
N MET A 222 1.99 19.50 -13.10
CA MET A 222 1.84 19.65 -14.55
C MET A 222 3.06 19.14 -15.32
N LEU A 223 4.28 19.34 -14.82
CA LEU A 223 5.51 18.87 -15.47
C LEU A 223 5.68 17.34 -15.41
N ILE A 224 5.21 16.69 -14.37
CA ILE A 224 5.35 15.23 -14.20
C ILE A 224 4.08 14.51 -14.67
N GLN A 225 2.97 14.72 -13.96
CA GLN A 225 1.70 14.05 -14.27
C GLN A 225 1.04 14.65 -15.51
N GLY A 226 1.00 15.98 -15.62
CA GLY A 226 0.31 16.67 -16.71
C GLY A 226 0.93 16.42 -18.07
N VAL A 227 2.25 16.40 -18.16
CA VAL A 227 2.95 16.04 -19.41
C VAL A 227 2.62 14.60 -19.80
N PHE A 228 2.70 13.67 -18.85
CA PHE A 228 2.38 12.27 -19.10
C PHE A 228 0.90 12.09 -19.54
N ASP A 229 -0.04 12.68 -18.81
CA ASP A 229 -1.46 12.63 -19.13
C ASP A 229 -1.77 13.23 -20.50
N TYR A 230 -1.11 14.34 -20.86
CA TYR A 230 -1.30 14.97 -22.16
C TYR A 230 -0.88 14.05 -23.30
N PHE A 231 0.29 13.44 -23.22
CA PHE A 231 0.77 12.53 -24.26
C PHE A 231 -0.01 11.22 -24.34
N TYR A 232 -0.52 10.72 -23.22
CA TYR A 232 -1.21 9.43 -23.16
C TYR A 232 -2.72 9.56 -23.38
N TRP A 233 -3.34 10.59 -22.79
CA TRP A 233 -4.79 10.79 -22.77
C TRP A 233 -5.27 12.03 -23.54
N GLY A 234 -4.40 12.86 -24.03
CA GLY A 234 -4.74 14.10 -24.75
C GLY A 234 -5.11 15.29 -23.85
N SER A 235 -5.09 15.15 -22.53
CA SER A 235 -5.40 16.24 -21.58
C SER A 235 -4.48 16.18 -20.36
N PRO A 236 -3.89 17.32 -19.93
CA PRO A 236 -2.86 17.32 -18.86
C PRO A 236 -3.43 17.05 -17.46
N ILE A 237 -4.75 16.98 -17.29
CA ILE A 237 -5.40 16.67 -16.01
C ILE A 237 -6.32 15.45 -16.12
N ALA A 238 -6.14 14.64 -17.16
CA ALA A 238 -7.06 13.56 -17.50
C ALA A 238 -7.26 12.57 -16.36
N SER A 239 -6.17 12.01 -15.82
CA SER A 239 -6.23 11.04 -14.72
C SER A 239 -6.82 11.63 -13.44
N LEU A 240 -6.44 12.88 -13.10
CA LEU A 240 -6.99 13.55 -11.92
C LEU A 240 -8.50 13.83 -12.08
N LYS A 241 -8.91 14.27 -13.26
CA LYS A 241 -10.33 14.51 -13.56
C LYS A 241 -11.12 13.21 -13.50
N ALA A 242 -10.67 12.16 -14.19
CA ALA A 242 -11.32 10.86 -14.19
C ALA A 242 -11.44 10.29 -12.75
N TYR A 243 -10.35 10.39 -11.95
CA TYR A 243 -10.36 9.99 -10.56
C TYR A 243 -11.41 10.76 -9.74
N THR A 244 -11.49 12.08 -9.93
CA THR A 244 -12.43 12.95 -9.19
C THR A 244 -13.86 12.66 -9.59
N ASP A 245 -14.14 12.58 -10.89
CA ASP A 245 -15.47 12.32 -11.43
C ASP A 245 -15.98 10.94 -10.96
N TYR A 246 -15.13 9.90 -11.01
CA TYR A 246 -15.48 8.56 -10.55
C TYR A 246 -15.81 8.53 -9.06
N ASN A 247 -14.95 9.13 -8.23
CA ASN A 247 -15.10 9.12 -6.77
C ASN A 247 -16.16 10.13 -6.26
N SER A 248 -16.68 11.00 -7.11
CA SER A 248 -17.80 11.90 -6.80
C SER A 248 -19.16 11.34 -7.25
N ASN A 249 -19.16 10.29 -8.06
CA ASN A 249 -20.40 9.68 -8.56
C ASN A 249 -21.00 8.75 -7.49
N PRO A 250 -22.23 9.02 -6.99
CA PRO A 250 -22.87 8.21 -5.97
C PRO A 250 -23.06 6.74 -6.36
N ALA A 251 -23.29 6.42 -7.64
CA ALA A 251 -23.45 5.05 -8.12
C ALA A 251 -22.13 4.26 -7.99
N ASN A 252 -20.99 4.88 -8.33
CA ASN A 252 -19.68 4.25 -8.17
C ASN A 252 -19.33 4.07 -6.70
N ILE A 253 -19.64 5.07 -5.85
CA ILE A 253 -19.40 4.98 -4.41
C ILE A 253 -20.19 3.82 -3.80
N ALA A 254 -21.45 3.62 -4.21
CA ALA A 254 -22.32 2.55 -3.73
C ALA A 254 -21.84 1.14 -4.13
N ALA A 255 -21.03 1.01 -5.18
CA ALA A 255 -20.47 -0.28 -5.62
C ALA A 255 -19.39 -0.84 -4.67
N TYR A 256 -18.81 0.01 -3.81
CA TYR A 256 -17.79 -0.41 -2.85
C TYR A 256 -18.37 -0.70 -1.47
N PRO A 257 -17.68 -1.51 -0.64
CA PRO A 257 -18.08 -1.73 0.74
C PRO A 257 -18.11 -0.42 1.51
N ASN A 258 -19.33 0.03 1.83
CA ASN A 258 -19.53 1.22 2.63
C ASN A 258 -19.30 0.89 4.11
N GLY A 259 -18.72 1.83 4.84
CA GLY A 259 -18.49 1.68 6.27
C GLY A 259 -18.86 2.94 7.06
N PRO A 260 -19.18 2.80 8.35
CA PRO A 260 -19.51 3.94 9.18
C PRO A 260 -18.31 4.87 9.33
N TRP A 261 -18.58 6.17 9.59
CA TRP A 261 -17.54 7.20 9.72
C TRP A 261 -16.48 6.86 10.78
N HIS A 262 -16.85 6.13 11.83
CA HIS A 262 -15.96 5.75 12.92
C HIS A 262 -15.09 4.50 12.64
N ARG A 263 -15.24 3.83 11.49
CA ARG A 263 -14.50 2.61 11.17
C ARG A 263 -12.99 2.80 11.33
N TYR A 264 -12.45 3.93 10.90
CA TYR A 264 -11.00 4.19 11.01
C TYR A 264 -10.51 4.40 12.44
N ILE A 265 -11.38 4.75 13.39
CA ILE A 265 -11.02 4.75 14.82
C ILE A 265 -10.67 3.31 15.25
N GLY A 266 -11.53 2.36 14.88
CA GLY A 266 -11.28 0.93 15.13
C GLY A 266 -10.04 0.41 14.39
N THR A 267 -9.84 0.81 13.11
CA THR A 267 -8.66 0.46 12.33
C THR A 267 -7.37 0.94 13.00
N VAL A 268 -7.32 2.21 13.43
CA VAL A 268 -6.16 2.75 14.15
C VAL A 268 -5.97 2.03 15.48
N ALA A 269 -7.04 1.76 16.23
CA ALA A 269 -6.94 0.99 17.48
C ALA A 269 -6.37 -0.42 17.24
N GLY A 270 -6.80 -1.09 16.18
CA GLY A 270 -6.26 -2.38 15.77
C GLY A 270 -4.78 -2.32 15.38
N LEU A 271 -4.38 -1.32 14.57
CA LEU A 271 -2.98 -1.11 14.22
C LEU A 271 -2.10 -0.94 15.46
N PHE A 272 -2.56 -0.19 16.45
CA PHE A 272 -1.84 0.02 17.73
C PHE A 272 -2.08 -1.09 18.76
N LEU A 273 -2.65 -2.22 18.34
CA LEU A 273 -2.82 -3.42 19.15
C LEU A 273 -3.71 -3.22 20.39
N GLY A 274 -4.77 -2.45 20.19
CA GLY A 274 -5.80 -2.18 21.20
C GLY A 274 -5.53 -0.92 22.03
N PHE A 275 -5.64 -1.04 23.35
CA PHE A 275 -5.64 0.11 24.27
C PHE A 275 -4.36 0.99 24.29
N PRO A 276 -3.14 0.55 23.86
CA PRO A 276 -2.01 1.47 23.72
C PRO A 276 -2.31 2.68 22.82
N VAL A 277 -3.27 2.57 21.91
CA VAL A 277 -3.74 3.70 21.08
C VAL A 277 -4.16 4.92 21.92
N LEU A 278 -4.65 4.71 23.15
CA LEU A 278 -5.08 5.78 24.05
C LEU A 278 -3.92 6.71 24.44
N ILE A 279 -2.70 6.17 24.57
CA ILE A 279 -1.49 6.96 24.82
C ILE A 279 -1.23 7.90 23.65
N PHE A 280 -1.25 7.34 22.43
CA PHE A 280 -1.02 8.13 21.22
C PHE A 280 -2.14 9.12 20.96
N ALA A 281 -3.40 8.74 21.17
CA ALA A 281 -4.54 9.62 21.01
C ALA A 281 -4.52 10.80 22.02
N ALA A 282 -4.26 10.52 23.29
CA ALA A 282 -4.14 11.57 24.31
C ALA A 282 -3.04 12.59 23.94
N GLY A 283 -1.88 12.08 23.51
CA GLY A 283 -0.78 12.92 23.04
C GLY A 283 -1.13 13.70 21.77
N TYR A 284 -1.71 13.03 20.78
CA TYR A 284 -2.13 13.65 19.53
C TYR A 284 -3.07 14.84 19.76
N PHE A 285 -4.13 14.66 20.54
CA PHE A 285 -5.06 15.74 20.87
C PHE A 285 -4.45 16.83 21.75
N LYS A 286 -3.47 16.50 22.61
CA LYS A 286 -2.72 17.50 23.38
C LYS A 286 -2.01 18.52 22.48
N THR A 287 -1.52 18.10 21.31
CA THR A 287 -0.80 18.97 20.38
C THR A 287 -1.70 20.03 19.71
N PHE A 288 -3.02 19.83 19.69
CA PHE A 288 -3.97 20.85 19.20
C PHE A 288 -3.85 22.20 19.92
N SER A 289 -3.65 22.18 21.24
CA SER A 289 -3.49 23.41 22.04
C SER A 289 -2.11 24.07 21.92
N GLN A 290 -1.16 23.42 21.20
CA GLN A 290 0.22 23.88 21.07
C GLN A 290 0.40 24.67 19.78
N LYS A 291 0.38 26.00 19.87
CA LYS A 291 0.51 26.90 18.71
C LYS A 291 1.77 26.61 17.87
N GLY A 292 1.74 26.99 16.59
CA GLY A 292 2.83 26.83 15.64
C GLY A 292 2.81 25.48 14.90
N HIS A 293 3.99 24.96 14.58
CA HIS A 293 4.09 23.78 13.67
C HIS A 293 3.40 22.53 14.18
N ARG A 294 3.35 22.31 15.50
CA ARG A 294 2.64 21.15 16.09
C ARG A 294 1.14 21.22 15.80
N GLN A 295 0.53 22.40 16.02
CA GLN A 295 -0.89 22.63 15.72
C GLN A 295 -1.18 22.52 14.21
N THR A 296 -0.33 23.11 13.37
CA THR A 296 -0.48 23.00 11.91
C THR A 296 -0.46 21.54 11.47
N LEU A 297 0.49 20.75 11.98
CA LEU A 297 0.61 19.35 11.65
C LEU A 297 -0.56 18.50 12.19
N PHE A 298 -1.04 18.82 13.39
CA PHE A 298 -2.26 18.24 13.94
C PHE A 298 -3.45 18.47 13.00
N LEU A 299 -3.69 19.73 12.62
CA LEU A 299 -4.80 20.09 11.72
C LEU A 299 -4.67 19.43 10.35
N ALA A 300 -3.46 19.37 9.80
CA ALA A 300 -3.19 18.73 8.51
C ALA A 300 -3.51 17.22 8.53
N SER A 301 -2.99 16.53 9.52
CA SER A 301 -3.25 15.09 9.68
C SER A 301 -4.69 14.79 10.09
N LEU A 302 -5.31 15.67 10.90
CA LEU A 302 -6.71 15.53 11.26
C LEU A 302 -7.63 15.72 10.04
N LEU A 303 -7.37 16.71 9.18
CA LEU A 303 -8.16 16.91 7.96
C LEU A 303 -8.09 15.66 7.06
N PHE A 304 -6.89 15.07 6.89
CA PHE A 304 -6.72 13.83 6.16
C PHE A 304 -7.55 12.70 6.79
N PHE A 305 -7.49 12.53 8.11
CA PHE A 305 -8.24 11.51 8.84
C PHE A 305 -9.75 11.70 8.71
N VAL A 306 -10.24 12.94 8.92
CA VAL A 306 -11.66 13.28 8.85
C VAL A 306 -12.21 13.05 7.44
N PHE A 307 -11.49 13.49 6.40
CA PHE A 307 -11.90 13.25 5.01
C PHE A 307 -12.13 11.75 4.76
N HIS A 308 -11.17 10.89 5.10
CA HIS A 308 -11.30 9.45 4.89
C HIS A 308 -12.39 8.84 5.79
N SER A 309 -12.62 9.41 6.98
CA SER A 309 -13.70 8.98 7.87
C SER A 309 -15.10 9.29 7.31
N TYR A 310 -15.26 10.40 6.62
CA TYR A 310 -16.53 10.74 5.97
C TYR A 310 -16.72 10.08 4.60
N TYR A 311 -15.64 9.85 3.86
CA TYR A 311 -15.73 9.19 2.57
C TYR A 311 -16.26 7.77 2.73
N ALA A 312 -17.27 7.36 1.92
CA ALA A 312 -18.03 6.14 2.16
C ALA A 312 -17.21 4.85 1.94
N ASN A 313 -16.39 4.80 0.87
CA ASN A 313 -15.51 3.66 0.61
C ASN A 313 -14.43 3.56 1.71
N LYS A 314 -14.39 2.44 2.40
CA LYS A 314 -13.52 2.17 3.55
C LYS A 314 -12.57 1.02 3.26
N GLN A 315 -11.31 1.34 3.01
CA GLN A 315 -10.24 0.35 2.95
C GLN A 315 -9.18 0.67 4.01
N GLU A 316 -8.69 -0.34 4.71
CA GLU A 316 -7.77 -0.18 5.86
C GLU A 316 -6.48 0.54 5.46
N ARG A 317 -5.99 0.35 4.24
CA ARG A 317 -4.78 0.97 3.70
C ARG A 317 -4.89 2.50 3.54
N PHE A 318 -6.11 3.04 3.35
CA PHE A 318 -6.29 4.48 3.08
C PHE A 318 -5.81 5.37 4.20
N ILE A 319 -5.76 4.84 5.43
CA ILE A 319 -5.33 5.59 6.61
C ILE A 319 -3.82 5.52 6.88
N LEU A 320 -3.06 4.72 6.12
CA LEU A 320 -1.62 4.54 6.36
C LEU A 320 -0.81 5.85 6.34
N PRO A 321 -1.08 6.84 5.46
CA PRO A 321 -0.36 8.10 5.46
C PRO A 321 -0.55 8.94 6.73
N PHE A 322 -1.65 8.73 7.47
CA PHE A 322 -1.91 9.38 8.75
C PHE A 322 -1.03 8.83 9.88
N VAL A 323 -0.71 7.53 9.86
CA VAL A 323 -0.09 6.82 10.98
C VAL A 323 1.23 7.43 11.45
N PRO A 324 2.19 7.82 10.58
CA PRO A 324 3.43 8.47 11.02
C PRO A 324 3.19 9.77 11.78
N TYR A 325 2.24 10.59 11.35
CA TYR A 325 1.89 11.84 12.02
C TYR A 325 1.24 11.60 13.37
N PHE A 326 0.38 10.59 13.46
CA PHE A 326 -0.24 10.17 14.71
C PHE A 326 0.80 9.68 15.73
N ILE A 327 1.81 8.94 15.28
CA ILE A 327 2.95 8.50 16.12
C ILE A 327 3.76 9.71 16.59
N ILE A 328 4.17 10.60 15.68
CA ILE A 328 5.02 11.76 15.99
C ILE A 328 4.33 12.67 17.03
N LEU A 329 3.12 13.12 16.72
CA LEU A 329 2.37 14.02 17.59
C LEU A 329 1.91 13.31 18.87
N GLY A 330 1.53 12.04 18.76
CA GLY A 330 1.15 11.22 19.90
C GLY A 330 2.27 11.10 20.94
N ILE A 331 3.49 10.80 20.50
CA ILE A 331 4.65 10.71 21.43
C ILE A 331 4.98 12.08 22.01
N ILE A 332 5.09 13.14 21.20
CA ILE A 332 5.44 14.49 21.68
C ILE A 332 4.44 14.96 22.73
N GLY A 333 3.14 14.92 22.40
CA GLY A 333 2.11 15.43 23.31
C GLY A 333 1.88 14.53 24.53
N PHE A 334 2.02 13.21 24.40
CA PHE A 334 1.92 12.31 25.55
C PHE A 334 3.07 12.53 26.56
N ARG A 335 4.27 12.79 26.07
CA ARG A 335 5.41 13.13 26.93
C ARG A 335 5.12 14.40 27.74
N ASP A 336 4.48 15.41 27.13
CA ASP A 336 4.03 16.63 27.85
C ASP A 336 3.02 16.29 28.97
N ILE A 337 2.04 15.40 28.67
CA ILE A 337 1.07 14.92 29.68
C ILE A 337 1.79 14.12 30.78
N TYR A 338 2.67 13.21 30.38
CA TYR A 338 3.35 12.33 31.33
C TYR A 338 4.23 13.11 32.30
N GLU A 339 4.99 14.10 31.84
CA GLU A 339 5.81 14.96 32.72
C GLU A 339 4.97 15.74 33.73
N GLN A 340 3.78 16.22 33.32
CA GLN A 340 2.86 16.94 34.19
C GLN A 340 2.22 16.02 35.25
N TYR A 341 1.92 14.77 34.92
CA TYR A 341 1.12 13.87 35.76
C TYR A 341 1.84 12.61 36.22
N GLN A 342 3.18 12.49 36.02
CA GLN A 342 3.94 11.29 36.37
C GLN A 342 3.90 10.93 37.88
N HIS A 343 3.54 11.86 38.75
CA HIS A 343 3.32 11.60 40.17
C HIS A 343 2.11 10.70 40.44
N LYS A 344 1.17 10.61 39.48
CA LYS A 344 -0.01 9.77 39.57
C LYS A 344 0.36 8.31 39.29
N LYS A 345 0.29 7.45 40.29
CA LYS A 345 0.65 6.03 40.21
C LYS A 345 -0.11 5.28 39.11
N TRP A 346 -1.40 5.58 38.94
CA TRP A 346 -2.22 4.93 37.90
C TRP A 346 -1.69 5.20 36.49
N LEU A 347 -1.30 6.46 36.19
CA LEU A 347 -0.77 6.83 34.87
C LEU A 347 0.56 6.13 34.60
N LYS A 348 1.45 6.06 35.60
CA LYS A 348 2.71 5.34 35.49
C LYS A 348 2.50 3.86 35.21
N ASN A 349 1.57 3.22 35.96
CA ASN A 349 1.27 1.79 35.79
C ASN A 349 0.64 1.51 34.41
N PHE A 350 -0.36 2.33 34.00
CA PHE A 350 -1.01 2.23 32.71
C PHE A 350 -0.02 2.39 31.57
N THR A 351 0.87 3.40 31.63
CA THR A 351 1.89 3.62 30.62
C THR A 351 2.86 2.44 30.53
N SER A 352 3.35 1.95 31.67
CA SER A 352 4.27 0.81 31.70
C SER A 352 3.64 -0.45 31.15
N PHE A 353 2.40 -0.75 31.53
CA PHE A 353 1.66 -1.90 31.03
C PHE A 353 1.39 -1.77 29.53
N SER A 354 0.98 -0.60 29.06
CA SER A 354 0.74 -0.35 27.63
C SER A 354 1.99 -0.53 26.78
N ILE A 355 3.14 -0.08 27.27
CA ILE A 355 4.43 -0.26 26.57
C ILE A 355 4.79 -1.75 26.48
N ILE A 356 4.69 -2.49 27.60
CA ILE A 356 5.01 -3.92 27.61
C ILE A 356 4.07 -4.68 26.67
N TRP A 357 2.77 -4.45 26.78
CA TRP A 357 1.76 -5.05 25.91
C TRP A 357 2.05 -4.78 24.43
N PHE A 358 2.25 -3.50 24.09
CA PHE A 358 2.58 -3.11 22.74
C PHE A 358 3.85 -3.79 22.22
N LEU A 359 4.92 -3.78 22.99
CA LEU A 359 6.20 -4.37 22.58
C LEU A 359 6.08 -5.88 22.35
N VAL A 360 5.39 -6.61 23.23
CA VAL A 360 5.20 -8.06 23.09
C VAL A 360 4.42 -8.38 21.81
N LEU A 361 3.25 -7.77 21.63
CA LEU A 361 2.43 -8.05 20.45
C LEU A 361 3.06 -7.51 19.16
N ASN A 362 3.63 -6.30 19.21
CA ASN A 362 4.31 -5.73 18.05
C ASN A 362 5.47 -6.61 17.58
N THR A 363 6.25 -7.18 18.52
CA THR A 363 7.36 -8.08 18.16
C THR A 363 6.83 -9.36 17.51
N ALA A 364 5.77 -9.95 18.07
CA ALA A 364 5.15 -11.13 17.49
C ALA A 364 4.63 -10.87 16.04
N PHE A 365 3.86 -9.79 15.85
CA PHE A 365 3.35 -9.43 14.52
C PHE A 365 4.49 -9.05 13.56
N LEU A 366 5.50 -8.30 14.03
CA LEU A 366 6.67 -7.92 13.22
C LEU A 366 7.39 -9.16 12.69
N MET A 367 7.67 -10.13 13.56
CA MET A 367 8.39 -11.36 13.17
C MET A 367 7.57 -12.19 12.19
N VAL A 368 6.27 -12.39 12.45
CA VAL A 368 5.40 -13.18 11.57
C VAL A 368 5.23 -12.51 10.22
N LEU A 369 4.86 -11.23 10.18
CA LEU A 369 4.54 -10.54 8.92
C LEU A 369 5.78 -10.22 8.07
N SER A 370 6.95 -10.07 8.70
CA SER A 370 8.20 -9.87 7.95
C SER A 370 8.63 -11.11 7.14
N VAL A 371 8.02 -12.28 7.41
CA VAL A 371 8.36 -13.52 6.69
C VAL A 371 7.13 -14.18 6.06
N THR A 372 6.02 -13.48 5.99
CA THR A 372 4.75 -14.04 5.49
C THR A 372 4.63 -13.90 3.98
N TYR A 373 4.43 -15.02 3.30
CA TYR A 373 4.00 -15.06 1.91
C TYR A 373 2.48 -14.80 1.84
N THR A 374 2.05 -13.67 1.33
CA THR A 374 0.64 -13.30 1.19
C THR A 374 0.11 -13.66 -0.20
N LYS A 375 -1.18 -14.06 -0.28
CA LYS A 375 -1.79 -14.52 -1.54
C LYS A 375 -0.99 -15.67 -2.20
N ARG A 376 -0.45 -16.55 -1.37
CA ARG A 376 0.49 -17.60 -1.78
C ARG A 376 -0.09 -18.48 -2.88
N SER A 377 -1.30 -19.00 -2.70
CA SER A 377 -1.89 -19.90 -3.69
C SER A 377 -2.01 -19.27 -5.09
N ARG A 378 -2.31 -17.97 -5.18
CA ARG A 378 -2.44 -17.23 -6.44
C ARG A 378 -1.10 -17.02 -7.14
N VAL A 379 -0.07 -16.69 -6.39
CA VAL A 379 1.27 -16.42 -6.93
C VAL A 379 2.00 -17.72 -7.23
N GLU A 380 1.98 -18.66 -6.29
CA GLU A 380 2.69 -19.92 -6.39
C GLU A 380 2.15 -20.83 -7.50
N SER A 381 0.85 -20.78 -7.77
CA SER A 381 0.26 -21.53 -8.89
C SER A 381 0.80 -21.05 -10.24
N MET A 382 1.01 -19.74 -10.40
CA MET A 382 1.59 -19.19 -11.63
C MET A 382 3.09 -19.53 -11.74
N ASN A 383 3.83 -19.42 -10.63
CA ASN A 383 5.24 -19.84 -10.57
C ASN A 383 5.41 -21.31 -10.91
N TYR A 384 4.58 -22.18 -10.31
CA TYR A 384 4.59 -23.62 -10.60
C TYR A 384 4.41 -23.92 -12.09
N LEU A 385 3.39 -23.29 -12.73
CA LEU A 385 3.13 -23.47 -14.15
C LEU A 385 4.27 -22.93 -15.03
N ARG A 386 4.91 -21.82 -14.64
CA ARG A 386 6.10 -21.29 -15.33
C ARG A 386 7.25 -22.31 -15.27
N GLU A 387 7.50 -22.87 -14.09
CA GLU A 387 8.61 -23.81 -13.87
C GLU A 387 8.43 -25.14 -14.61
N LYS A 388 7.19 -25.59 -14.82
CA LYS A 388 6.91 -26.73 -15.70
C LYS A 388 7.37 -26.50 -17.13
N GLY A 389 7.33 -25.27 -17.63
CA GLY A 389 7.85 -24.89 -18.94
C GLY A 389 7.05 -25.38 -20.13
N ASP A 390 6.02 -26.21 -19.93
CA ASP A 390 5.19 -26.83 -20.96
C ASP A 390 3.77 -26.20 -21.06
N LEU A 391 3.48 -25.14 -20.32
CA LEU A 391 2.19 -24.46 -20.37
C LEU A 391 1.91 -23.91 -21.77
N ARG A 392 0.81 -24.37 -22.37
CA ARG A 392 0.29 -23.87 -23.66
C ARG A 392 -0.84 -22.90 -23.46
N ASN A 393 -1.80 -23.25 -22.63
CA ASN A 393 -2.90 -22.38 -22.18
C ASN A 393 -3.55 -22.98 -20.94
N LEU A 394 -4.42 -22.22 -20.27
CA LEU A 394 -4.96 -22.50 -18.96
C LEU A 394 -6.47 -22.27 -18.92
N VAL A 395 -7.20 -23.18 -18.28
CA VAL A 395 -8.59 -22.96 -17.82
C VAL A 395 -8.54 -22.71 -16.32
N ILE A 396 -9.20 -21.65 -15.87
CA ILE A 396 -9.32 -21.33 -14.45
C ILE A 396 -10.80 -21.26 -14.10
N GLN A 397 -11.22 -22.14 -13.19
CA GLN A 397 -12.59 -22.13 -12.68
C GLN A 397 -12.62 -21.56 -11.26
N ASN A 398 -13.25 -20.42 -11.09
CA ASN A 398 -13.38 -19.72 -9.81
C ASN A 398 -14.80 -19.16 -9.65
N TYR A 399 -15.66 -19.85 -8.90
CA TYR A 399 -17.03 -19.44 -8.65
C TYR A 399 -17.21 -18.61 -7.37
N GLU A 400 -16.24 -18.72 -6.42
CA GLU A 400 -16.39 -18.14 -5.09
C GLU A 400 -15.89 -16.69 -5.03
N SER A 401 -14.84 -16.40 -5.77
CA SER A 401 -14.25 -15.08 -5.80
C SER A 401 -13.62 -14.80 -7.17
N PRO A 402 -14.24 -13.97 -7.98
CA PRO A 402 -13.73 -13.60 -9.30
C PRO A 402 -12.53 -12.64 -9.22
N GLN A 403 -11.63 -12.86 -8.26
CA GLN A 403 -10.37 -12.13 -8.23
C GLN A 403 -9.46 -12.66 -9.33
N PRO A 404 -8.82 -11.76 -10.10
CA PRO A 404 -7.94 -12.16 -11.17
C PRO A 404 -6.71 -12.92 -10.64
N GLU A 405 -6.16 -13.78 -11.44
CA GLU A 405 -4.87 -14.42 -11.25
C GLU A 405 -3.74 -13.44 -11.53
N ALA A 406 -2.52 -13.76 -11.09
CA ALA A 406 -1.35 -12.91 -11.22
C ALA A 406 -0.45 -13.34 -12.42
N PRO A 407 -0.83 -13.04 -13.68
CA PRO A 407 -0.15 -13.52 -14.89
C PRO A 407 1.29 -13.03 -15.03
N PHE A 408 1.66 -11.94 -14.37
CA PHE A 408 3.04 -11.47 -14.28
C PHE A 408 4.01 -12.63 -13.92
N TYR A 409 3.63 -13.48 -12.98
CA TYR A 409 4.49 -14.59 -12.51
C TYR A 409 4.65 -15.74 -13.51
N LEU A 410 3.85 -15.78 -14.57
CA LEU A 410 4.07 -16.73 -15.67
C LEU A 410 5.23 -16.34 -16.60
N ASN A 411 5.71 -15.11 -16.52
CA ASN A 411 6.75 -14.55 -17.39
C ASN A 411 6.44 -14.65 -18.89
N LYS A 412 5.19 -14.87 -19.22
CA LYS A 412 4.67 -14.95 -20.59
C LYS A 412 3.19 -14.69 -20.60
N ARG A 413 2.73 -13.99 -21.61
CA ARG A 413 1.31 -13.67 -21.75
C ARG A 413 0.54 -14.88 -22.30
N TYR A 414 -0.57 -15.18 -21.67
CA TYR A 414 -1.52 -16.20 -22.06
C TYR A 414 -2.94 -15.60 -22.06
N ASP A 415 -3.79 -16.09 -22.97
CA ASP A 415 -5.21 -15.81 -22.96
C ASP A 415 -5.94 -16.94 -22.22
N PHE A 416 -6.20 -16.78 -20.95
CA PHE A 416 -6.85 -17.78 -20.10
C PHE A 416 -8.34 -17.93 -20.46
N TYR A 417 -8.85 -19.14 -20.22
CA TYR A 417 -10.28 -19.38 -20.15
C TYR A 417 -10.74 -19.25 -18.71
N THR A 418 -11.33 -18.09 -18.33
CA THR A 418 -11.83 -17.86 -16.97
C THR A 418 -13.29 -18.27 -16.89
N ILE A 419 -13.60 -19.22 -16.00
CA ILE A 419 -14.91 -19.78 -15.74
C ILE A 419 -15.36 -19.31 -14.34
N ASP A 420 -16.05 -18.20 -14.28
CA ASP A 420 -16.54 -17.57 -13.04
C ASP A 420 -18.03 -17.85 -12.77
N THR A 421 -18.74 -18.45 -13.73
CA THR A 421 -20.13 -18.83 -13.62
C THR A 421 -20.39 -20.21 -14.21
N PRO A 422 -21.43 -20.93 -13.74
CA PRO A 422 -21.84 -22.20 -14.36
C PRO A 422 -22.20 -22.06 -15.84
N GLN A 423 -22.72 -20.90 -16.27
CA GLN A 423 -23.04 -20.62 -17.66
C GLN A 423 -21.77 -20.65 -18.54
N LYS A 424 -20.67 -20.02 -18.12
CA LYS A 424 -19.40 -20.08 -18.84
C LYS A 424 -18.81 -21.52 -18.90
N MET A 425 -19.11 -22.36 -17.92
CA MET A 425 -18.72 -23.77 -17.98
C MET A 425 -19.44 -24.51 -19.11
N LEU A 426 -20.73 -24.22 -19.34
CA LEU A 426 -21.49 -24.81 -20.45
C LEU A 426 -21.00 -24.32 -21.82
N GLU A 427 -20.51 -23.09 -21.90
CA GLU A 427 -19.99 -22.48 -23.12
C GLU A 427 -18.56 -22.94 -23.47
N LEU A 428 -17.81 -23.44 -22.49
CA LEU A 428 -16.40 -23.80 -22.65
C LEU A 428 -16.13 -24.75 -23.84
N PRO A 429 -16.89 -25.85 -24.08
CA PRO A 429 -16.64 -26.73 -25.23
C PRO A 429 -16.75 -26.02 -26.58
N SER A 430 -17.71 -25.12 -26.70
CA SER A 430 -17.92 -24.34 -27.93
C SER A 430 -16.81 -23.31 -28.17
N LEU A 431 -16.29 -22.72 -27.10
CA LEU A 431 -15.15 -21.77 -27.14
C LEU A 431 -13.86 -22.49 -27.56
N LEU A 432 -13.62 -23.70 -27.03
CA LEU A 432 -12.47 -24.53 -27.40
C LEU A 432 -12.50 -24.97 -28.86
N GLN A 433 -13.68 -25.34 -29.39
CA GLN A 433 -13.87 -25.69 -30.80
C GLN A 433 -13.58 -24.51 -31.74
N LYS A 434 -13.95 -23.29 -31.35
CA LYS A 434 -13.66 -22.07 -32.12
C LYS A 434 -12.19 -21.68 -32.10
N ASN A 435 -11.46 -22.01 -31.03
CA ASN A 435 -10.08 -21.58 -30.78
C ASN A 435 -9.08 -22.76 -30.78
N THR A 436 -9.00 -23.51 -31.89
CA THR A 436 -8.16 -24.69 -31.98
C THR A 436 -6.66 -24.45 -31.72
N LYS A 437 -6.16 -23.25 -31.95
CA LYS A 437 -4.77 -22.86 -31.69
C LYS A 437 -4.47 -22.56 -30.21
N ARG A 438 -5.50 -22.46 -29.36
CA ARG A 438 -5.37 -22.05 -27.93
C ARG A 438 -5.88 -23.15 -27.01
N GLN A 439 -5.57 -24.41 -27.32
CA GLN A 439 -5.99 -25.53 -26.48
C GLN A 439 -5.25 -25.52 -25.14
N PRO A 440 -5.98 -25.55 -24.00
CA PRO A 440 -5.39 -25.62 -22.70
C PRO A 440 -4.79 -26.99 -22.46
N ASN A 441 -3.68 -27.02 -21.70
CA ASN A 441 -3.10 -28.25 -21.18
C ASN A 441 -3.03 -28.27 -19.66
N TYR A 442 -3.57 -27.24 -19.00
CA TYR A 442 -3.77 -27.21 -17.56
C TYR A 442 -5.14 -26.66 -17.21
N VAL A 443 -5.65 -27.12 -16.07
CA VAL A 443 -6.87 -26.61 -15.42
C VAL A 443 -6.56 -26.30 -13.98
N ILE A 444 -7.04 -25.15 -13.50
CA ILE A 444 -7.05 -24.80 -12.07
C ILE A 444 -8.50 -24.74 -11.61
N LEU A 445 -8.81 -25.49 -10.55
CA LEU A 445 -10.06 -25.36 -9.80
C LEU A 445 -9.74 -24.58 -8.51
N VAL A 446 -10.36 -23.42 -8.32
CA VAL A 446 -10.13 -22.55 -7.17
C VAL A 446 -11.17 -22.83 -6.09
N GLY A 447 -10.70 -23.05 -4.84
CA GLY A 447 -11.57 -23.32 -3.70
C GLY A 447 -12.09 -24.74 -3.62
N ASN A 448 -12.55 -25.12 -2.44
CA ASN A 448 -12.98 -26.50 -2.13
C ASN A 448 -14.50 -26.71 -2.22
N THR A 449 -15.29 -25.64 -2.37
CA THR A 449 -16.75 -25.73 -2.48
C THR A 449 -17.15 -26.54 -3.71
N ASP A 450 -17.91 -27.60 -3.52
CA ASP A 450 -18.35 -28.54 -4.57
C ASP A 450 -17.21 -29.07 -5.46
N LEU A 451 -15.97 -29.17 -4.95
CA LEU A 451 -14.77 -29.50 -5.71
C LEU A 451 -14.95 -30.79 -6.54
N GLU A 452 -15.45 -31.86 -5.95
CA GLU A 452 -15.65 -33.13 -6.67
C GLU A 452 -16.67 -33.00 -7.81
N LYS A 453 -17.75 -32.25 -7.59
CA LYS A 453 -18.74 -32.01 -8.65
C LYS A 453 -18.11 -31.20 -9.80
N ARG A 454 -17.37 -30.13 -9.49
CA ARG A 454 -16.68 -29.31 -10.47
C ARG A 454 -15.60 -30.10 -11.22
N ARG A 455 -14.87 -30.96 -10.51
CA ARG A 455 -13.90 -31.86 -11.11
C ARG A 455 -14.55 -32.81 -12.13
N ILE A 456 -15.68 -33.45 -11.76
CA ILE A 456 -16.43 -34.34 -12.66
C ILE A 456 -16.96 -33.58 -13.87
N GLU A 457 -17.47 -32.37 -13.69
CA GLU A 457 -17.94 -31.52 -14.79
C GLU A 457 -16.79 -31.15 -15.74
N MET A 458 -15.64 -30.80 -15.21
CA MET A 458 -14.43 -30.47 -16.01
C MET A 458 -13.88 -31.72 -16.72
N GLN A 459 -13.94 -32.90 -16.11
CA GLN A 459 -13.54 -34.18 -16.73
C GLN A 459 -14.41 -34.57 -17.93
N LYS A 460 -15.68 -34.12 -18.00
CA LYS A 460 -16.50 -34.34 -19.19
C LYS A 460 -15.99 -33.56 -20.40
N VAL A 461 -15.34 -32.41 -20.16
CA VAL A 461 -14.72 -31.58 -21.19
C VAL A 461 -13.30 -32.07 -21.50
N PHE A 462 -12.56 -32.47 -20.48
CA PHE A 462 -11.19 -32.94 -20.55
C PHE A 462 -11.03 -34.35 -19.92
N PRO A 463 -11.39 -35.41 -20.64
CA PRO A 463 -11.36 -36.77 -20.07
C PRO A 463 -9.97 -37.25 -19.60
N SER A 464 -8.90 -36.71 -20.19
CA SER A 464 -7.51 -37.03 -19.84
C SER A 464 -6.96 -36.19 -18.68
N MET A 465 -7.76 -35.38 -18.05
CA MET A 465 -7.36 -34.50 -16.94
C MET A 465 -6.93 -35.33 -15.72
N LYS A 466 -5.69 -35.14 -15.27
CA LYS A 466 -5.10 -35.81 -14.09
C LYS A 466 -4.70 -34.76 -13.05
N HIS A 467 -4.91 -35.07 -11.79
CA HIS A 467 -4.45 -34.24 -10.68
C HIS A 467 -2.93 -34.12 -10.67
N GLU A 468 -2.42 -32.91 -10.50
CA GLU A 468 -0.98 -32.61 -10.50
C GLU A 468 -0.51 -32.19 -9.10
N ILE A 469 -1.11 -31.14 -8.53
CA ILE A 469 -0.74 -30.59 -7.21
C ILE A 469 -1.85 -29.72 -6.64
N ASP A 470 -1.87 -29.62 -5.30
CA ASP A 470 -2.66 -28.66 -4.54
C ASP A 470 -1.73 -27.58 -3.98
N ILE A 471 -2.07 -26.30 -4.22
CA ILE A 471 -1.33 -25.17 -3.68
C ILE A 471 -2.20 -24.44 -2.67
N GLU A 472 -1.83 -24.61 -1.41
CA GLU A 472 -2.55 -24.07 -0.27
C GLU A 472 -2.18 -22.60 0.01
N PRO A 473 -3.13 -21.80 0.55
CA PRO A 473 -2.82 -20.47 1.07
C PRO A 473 -1.84 -20.54 2.25
N SER A 474 -1.16 -19.43 2.53
CA SER A 474 -0.28 -19.34 3.70
C SER A 474 -1.06 -19.34 5.01
N PHE A 475 -0.37 -19.57 6.13
CA PHE A 475 -0.97 -19.48 7.47
C PHE A 475 -1.66 -18.12 7.71
N VAL A 476 -1.03 -17.03 7.29
CA VAL A 476 -1.61 -15.68 7.49
C VAL A 476 -2.78 -15.43 6.54
N ASP A 477 -2.75 -15.96 5.31
CA ASP A 477 -3.90 -15.91 4.40
C ASP A 477 -5.12 -16.63 5.01
N ASN A 478 -4.92 -17.80 5.62
CA ASN A 478 -5.97 -18.54 6.33
C ASN A 478 -6.47 -17.77 7.55
N LEU A 479 -5.57 -17.17 8.34
CA LEU A 479 -5.96 -16.37 9.49
C LEU A 479 -6.76 -15.13 9.06
N ALA A 480 -6.36 -14.45 7.99
CA ALA A 480 -7.08 -13.31 7.43
C ALA A 480 -8.49 -13.70 6.96
N TYR A 481 -8.63 -14.89 6.35
CA TYR A 481 -9.94 -15.45 5.98
C TYR A 481 -10.83 -15.71 7.19
N VAL A 482 -10.30 -16.32 8.24
CA VAL A 482 -11.06 -16.58 9.49
C VAL A 482 -11.53 -15.27 10.15
N ILE A 483 -10.70 -14.24 10.15
CA ILE A 483 -11.03 -12.92 10.75
C ILE A 483 -12.06 -12.16 9.93
N ASN A 484 -11.98 -12.21 8.61
CA ASN A 484 -12.85 -11.47 7.70
C ASN A 484 -13.10 -12.24 6.39
N PRO A 485 -13.96 -13.28 6.41
CA PRO A 485 -14.18 -14.17 5.28
C PRO A 485 -14.79 -13.47 4.05
N THR A 486 -15.54 -12.39 4.25
CA THR A 486 -16.21 -11.66 3.16
C THR A 486 -15.24 -10.90 2.25
N HIS A 487 -14.03 -10.57 2.72
CA HIS A 487 -13.07 -9.73 1.99
C HIS A 487 -11.72 -10.41 1.76
N ASN A 488 -11.44 -11.52 2.44
CA ASN A 488 -10.16 -12.23 2.37
C ASN A 488 -10.34 -13.62 1.78
N HIS A 489 -10.74 -13.69 0.52
CA HIS A 489 -10.79 -14.95 -0.21
C HIS A 489 -9.37 -15.41 -0.56
N ASN A 490 -8.91 -16.46 0.09
CA ASN A 490 -7.60 -17.09 -0.10
C ASN A 490 -7.80 -18.60 -0.16
N GLU A 491 -8.22 -19.07 -1.32
CA GLU A 491 -8.62 -20.45 -1.55
C GLU A 491 -7.39 -21.31 -1.93
N THR A 492 -7.50 -22.63 -1.75
CA THR A 492 -6.57 -23.61 -2.32
C THR A 492 -6.77 -23.68 -3.83
N PHE A 493 -5.68 -23.78 -4.57
CA PHE A 493 -5.66 -23.95 -6.03
C PHE A 493 -5.33 -25.40 -6.36
N TYR A 494 -6.28 -26.10 -6.96
CA TYR A 494 -6.15 -27.49 -7.39
C TYR A 494 -5.77 -27.51 -8.86
N ILE A 495 -4.52 -27.92 -9.14
CA ILE A 495 -3.95 -27.91 -10.50
C ILE A 495 -4.06 -29.29 -11.11
N TYR A 496 -4.58 -29.36 -12.31
CA TYR A 496 -4.71 -30.58 -13.11
C TYR A 496 -4.01 -30.37 -14.46
N LYS A 497 -3.37 -31.44 -14.95
CA LYS A 497 -2.78 -31.50 -16.29
C LYS A 497 -3.68 -32.27 -17.24
N ILE A 498 -3.83 -31.77 -18.48
CA ILE A 498 -4.53 -32.43 -19.58
C ILE A 498 -3.47 -33.09 -20.43
N GLU A 499 -3.53 -34.43 -20.55
CA GLU A 499 -2.60 -35.24 -21.39
C GLU A 499 -2.99 -35.27 -22.86
#